data_0d6642c4066a755e0eed1a6851452e21
#
_entry.id   0d6642c4066a755e0eed1a6851452e21
#
_cell.length_a   1.000
_cell.length_b   1.000
_cell.length_c   1.000
_cell.angle_alpha   90.00
_cell.angle_beta   90.00
_cell.angle_gamma   90.00
#
_symmetry.space_group_name_H-M   'P 1'
#
loop_
_entity.id
_entity.type
_entity.pdbx_description
1 polymer ?
#
loop_
_entity_poly.entity_id
_entity_poly.type
_entity_poly.pdbx_seq_one_letter_code
_entity_poly.pdbx_strand_id
1 'polypeptide(L)'
;MKKPHSLSIFVPLLLSLVSPVLATDDTCADRSIVASAVRSLQDAKTLTQCAYEFVHEVGFEEARRAFNEDERWKSGPTYVFVSEVTPLSDQAQLFVFPPAREREGGSLGLLIDVYGNDYYKEQHRIASGFGEGFIYYSFLNPATGRDEPKATYIKSIDWMGNSAAIGVGVYRRDLPGTCRSEEVNAAMLDSDPSEARLQEFVRCAAMDLDSRGYFASTSLANDPRWRSGSIYLFGLDTYGYTFFSGSPADSWIGSELSSDYAGGFEGRNVLEVADAFGESFLYYWNRNPATGQWQRKVTFVKRVTSFGVPVLIGAGYYLESSQPDEVAPAAGSQ
;
A
#
# COMPACT_ATOMS: atom_id res chain seq x y z
N MET A 1 -6.50 63.16 59.75
CA MET A 1 -6.21 61.73 59.33
C MET A 1 -6.78 61.52 57.89
N LYS A 2 -5.88 61.54 56.89
CA LYS A 2 -6.26 61.35 55.44
C LYS A 2 -6.11 59.90 55.09
N LYS A 3 -7.16 59.30 54.54
CA LYS A 3 -7.16 57.93 53.96
C LYS A 3 -6.49 58.00 52.58
N PRO A 4 -5.67 56.96 52.16
CA PRO A 4 -5.14 56.88 50.83
C PRO A 4 -6.16 56.23 49.90
N HIS A 5 -6.32 56.84 48.73
CA HIS A 5 -7.09 56.27 47.62
C HIS A 5 -6.27 55.22 46.92
N SER A 6 -6.81 53.95 46.84
CA SER A 6 -6.27 52.83 46.04
C SER A 6 -6.67 53.06 44.61
N LEU A 7 -5.68 53.19 43.73
CA LEU A 7 -5.86 53.28 42.29
C LEU A 7 -5.77 51.85 41.69
N SER A 8 -6.91 51.27 41.31
CA SER A 8 -6.95 49.98 40.60
C SER A 8 -6.67 50.21 39.13
N ILE A 9 -5.52 49.71 38.70
CA ILE A 9 -5.14 49.67 37.27
C ILE A 9 -5.81 48.45 36.64
N PHE A 10 -6.79 48.70 35.77
CA PHE A 10 -7.40 47.67 34.88
C PHE A 10 -6.49 47.49 33.67
N VAL A 11 -5.85 46.31 33.55
CA VAL A 11 -5.14 45.91 32.37
C VAL A 11 -6.13 45.12 31.51
N PRO A 12 -6.46 45.54 30.28
CA PRO A 12 -7.30 44.78 29.41
C PRO A 12 -6.49 43.60 28.82
N LEU A 13 -6.93 42.40 29.14
CA LEU A 13 -6.41 41.15 28.54
C LEU A 13 -6.91 41.10 27.10
N LEU A 14 -6.06 41.43 26.14
CA LEU A 14 -6.30 41.22 24.72
C LEU A 14 -6.23 39.69 24.45
N LEU A 15 -7.39 39.03 24.42
CA LEU A 15 -7.54 37.67 23.83
C LEU A 15 -7.36 37.81 22.33
N SER A 16 -6.17 37.45 21.86
CA SER A 16 -5.93 37.20 20.43
C SER A 16 -6.69 35.95 20.04
N LEU A 17 -7.85 36.13 19.39
CA LEU A 17 -8.55 35.04 18.67
C LEU A 17 -7.67 34.67 17.48
N VAL A 18 -6.84 33.64 17.66
CA VAL A 18 -6.20 32.94 16.56
C VAL A 18 -7.32 32.10 15.94
N SER A 19 -7.97 32.62 14.90
CA SER A 19 -8.80 31.81 14.03
C SER A 19 -7.92 30.72 13.42
N PRO A 20 -8.32 29.44 13.49
CA PRO A 20 -7.66 28.45 12.69
C PRO A 20 -7.86 28.84 11.22
N VAL A 21 -6.77 29.17 10.55
CA VAL A 21 -6.73 29.23 9.09
C VAL A 21 -7.01 27.79 8.66
N LEU A 22 -8.26 27.50 8.31
CA LEU A 22 -8.58 26.35 7.49
C LEU A 22 -7.76 26.57 6.21
N ALA A 23 -6.72 25.77 6.03
CA ALA A 23 -6.03 25.67 4.76
C ALA A 23 -7.10 25.23 3.75
N THR A 24 -7.66 26.20 3.05
CA THR A 24 -8.42 25.94 1.83
C THR A 24 -7.39 25.40 0.84
N ASP A 25 -7.47 24.12 0.56
CA ASP A 25 -6.70 23.45 -0.50
C ASP A 25 -7.18 24.00 -1.86
N ASP A 26 -6.81 25.23 -2.15
CA ASP A 26 -7.18 25.96 -3.37
C ASP A 26 -6.24 25.60 -4.53
N THR A 27 -5.92 24.28 -4.63
CA THR A 27 -4.88 23.76 -5.50
C THR A 27 -5.23 23.77 -6.99
N CYS A 28 -6.53 23.90 -7.35
CA CYS A 28 -6.95 23.94 -8.74
C CYS A 28 -7.09 25.35 -9.31
N ALA A 29 -7.23 26.37 -8.44
CA ALA A 29 -7.28 27.78 -8.86
C ALA A 29 -6.00 28.20 -9.62
N ASP A 30 -4.85 27.64 -9.25
CA ASP A 30 -3.56 27.87 -9.93
C ASP A 30 -3.38 27.09 -11.23
N ARG A 31 -4.25 26.12 -11.56
CA ARG A 31 -4.21 25.27 -12.76
C ARG A 31 -2.81 24.72 -13.10
N SER A 32 -1.95 24.60 -12.10
CA SER A 32 -0.52 24.29 -12.30
C SER A 32 -0.25 22.80 -12.48
N ILE A 33 -1.13 21.92 -11.95
CA ILE A 33 -0.92 20.47 -12.08
C ILE A 33 -1.40 19.97 -13.44
N VAL A 34 -0.51 19.24 -14.11
CA VAL A 34 -0.78 18.60 -15.41
C VAL A 34 -0.33 17.14 -15.35
N ALA A 35 -0.89 16.27 -16.18
CA ALA A 35 -0.59 14.83 -16.18
C ALA A 35 0.92 14.54 -16.32
N SER A 36 1.63 15.33 -17.12
CA SER A 36 3.09 15.19 -17.29
C SER A 36 3.91 15.54 -16.05
N ALA A 37 3.33 16.24 -15.08
CA ALA A 37 4.00 16.63 -13.83
C ALA A 37 3.72 15.66 -12.65
N VAL A 38 2.78 14.75 -12.80
CA VAL A 38 2.43 13.79 -11.72
C VAL A 38 3.58 12.82 -11.47
N ARG A 39 4.12 12.83 -10.24
CA ARG A 39 5.26 12.00 -9.80
C ARG A 39 5.04 11.35 -8.44
N SER A 40 3.96 11.70 -7.75
CA SER A 40 3.69 11.26 -6.39
C SER A 40 2.22 10.92 -6.19
N LEU A 41 1.91 10.26 -5.06
CA LEU A 41 0.53 10.03 -4.64
C LEU A 41 -0.23 11.36 -4.43
N GLN A 42 0.46 12.36 -3.87
CA GLN A 42 -0.13 13.67 -3.65
C GLN A 42 -0.45 14.36 -4.98
N ASP A 43 0.43 14.26 -5.99
CA ASP A 43 0.16 14.83 -7.31
C ASP A 43 -1.06 14.14 -7.96
N ALA A 44 -1.15 12.81 -7.86
CA ALA A 44 -2.30 12.05 -8.36
C ALA A 44 -3.62 12.49 -7.69
N LYS A 45 -3.59 12.67 -6.36
CA LYS A 45 -4.72 13.22 -5.60
C LYS A 45 -5.08 14.61 -6.09
N THR A 46 -4.11 15.51 -6.22
CA THR A 46 -4.32 16.89 -6.66
C THR A 46 -4.89 16.93 -8.08
N LEU A 47 -4.34 16.15 -9.05
CA LEU A 47 -4.87 16.12 -10.41
C LEU A 47 -6.28 15.52 -10.45
N THR A 48 -6.60 14.51 -9.64
CA THR A 48 -7.96 13.96 -9.52
C THR A 48 -8.93 15.00 -8.99
N GLN A 49 -8.54 15.76 -7.97
CA GLN A 49 -9.36 16.84 -7.42
C GLN A 49 -9.63 17.91 -8.47
N CYS A 50 -8.59 18.33 -9.21
CA CYS A 50 -8.75 19.28 -10.31
C CYS A 50 -9.64 18.76 -11.44
N ALA A 51 -9.53 17.47 -11.77
CA ALA A 51 -10.39 16.85 -12.77
C ALA A 51 -11.86 16.81 -12.31
N TYR A 52 -12.09 16.52 -11.02
CA TYR A 52 -13.41 16.55 -10.41
C TYR A 52 -14.05 17.95 -10.51
N GLU A 53 -13.32 19.00 -10.11
CA GLU A 53 -13.80 20.38 -10.18
C GLU A 53 -14.04 20.82 -11.64
N PHE A 54 -13.15 20.42 -12.55
CA PHE A 54 -13.32 20.72 -13.97
C PHE A 54 -14.61 20.14 -14.57
N VAL A 55 -15.00 18.90 -14.17
CA VAL A 55 -16.29 18.32 -14.58
C VAL A 55 -17.46 19.22 -14.14
N HIS A 56 -17.42 19.73 -12.91
CA HIS A 56 -18.46 20.62 -12.39
C HIS A 56 -18.48 21.99 -13.08
N GLU A 57 -17.32 22.47 -13.55
CA GLU A 57 -17.21 23.76 -14.24
C GLU A 57 -17.72 23.67 -15.68
N VAL A 58 -17.32 22.64 -16.45
CA VAL A 58 -17.56 22.61 -17.91
C VAL A 58 -18.65 21.60 -18.32
N GLY A 59 -19.08 20.72 -17.42
CA GLY A 59 -20.01 19.65 -17.70
C GLY A 59 -19.36 18.38 -18.27
N PHE A 60 -20.13 17.31 -18.33
CA PHE A 60 -19.62 15.95 -18.61
C PHE A 60 -19.04 15.77 -20.01
N GLU A 61 -19.71 16.28 -21.04
CA GLU A 61 -19.29 16.08 -22.44
C GLU A 61 -17.98 16.81 -22.74
N GLU A 62 -17.84 18.05 -22.28
CA GLU A 62 -16.62 18.82 -22.46
C GLU A 62 -15.46 18.23 -21.63
N ALA A 63 -15.74 17.81 -20.39
CA ALA A 63 -14.75 17.15 -19.55
C ALA A 63 -14.29 15.82 -20.18
N ARG A 64 -15.21 14.98 -20.67
CA ARG A 64 -14.90 13.75 -21.38
C ARG A 64 -13.99 14.01 -22.59
N ARG A 65 -14.32 15.02 -23.38
CA ARG A 65 -13.50 15.40 -24.53
C ARG A 65 -12.09 15.82 -24.08
N ALA A 66 -12.01 16.72 -23.09
CA ALA A 66 -10.75 17.23 -22.58
C ALA A 66 -9.87 16.11 -21.99
N PHE A 67 -10.44 15.20 -21.16
CA PHE A 67 -9.69 14.09 -20.59
C PHE A 67 -9.11 13.14 -21.63
N ASN A 68 -9.79 13.01 -22.76
CA ASN A 68 -9.36 12.18 -23.86
C ASN A 68 -8.37 12.86 -24.82
N GLU A 69 -8.34 14.19 -24.91
CA GLU A 69 -7.62 14.91 -25.97
C GLU A 69 -6.54 15.86 -25.45
N ASP A 70 -6.75 16.48 -24.30
CA ASP A 70 -5.85 17.50 -23.76
C ASP A 70 -4.70 16.89 -22.93
N GLU A 71 -3.48 17.29 -23.25
CA GLU A 71 -2.26 16.87 -22.56
C GLU A 71 -2.23 17.27 -21.06
N ARG A 72 -3.05 18.23 -20.67
CA ARG A 72 -3.23 18.53 -19.25
C ARG A 72 -3.69 17.31 -18.47
N TRP A 73 -4.60 16.51 -19.03
CA TRP A 73 -5.27 15.42 -18.36
C TRP A 73 -4.70 14.04 -18.69
N LYS A 74 -3.87 13.95 -19.72
CA LYS A 74 -3.18 12.71 -20.09
C LYS A 74 -1.77 12.99 -20.61
N SER A 75 -0.81 12.21 -20.13
CA SER A 75 0.57 12.25 -20.62
C SER A 75 1.27 10.93 -20.31
N GLY A 76 1.66 10.22 -21.37
CA GLY A 76 2.28 8.90 -21.21
C GLY A 76 1.43 7.94 -20.39
N PRO A 77 1.95 7.42 -19.26
CA PRO A 77 1.22 6.47 -18.41
C PRO A 77 0.20 7.14 -17.47
N THR A 78 0.20 8.46 -17.37
CA THR A 78 -0.70 9.21 -16.50
C THR A 78 -1.90 9.74 -17.26
N TYR A 79 -3.10 9.47 -16.78
CA TYR A 79 -4.35 9.92 -17.39
C TYR A 79 -5.48 9.97 -16.36
N VAL A 80 -6.46 10.84 -16.62
CA VAL A 80 -7.73 10.84 -15.90
C VAL A 80 -8.63 9.77 -16.51
N PHE A 81 -9.26 8.96 -15.69
CA PHE A 81 -10.31 8.02 -16.11
C PHE A 81 -11.59 8.25 -15.32
N VAL A 82 -12.72 7.79 -15.86
CA VAL A 82 -14.00 7.75 -15.16
C VAL A 82 -14.66 6.40 -15.43
N SER A 83 -15.05 5.73 -14.36
CA SER A 83 -15.74 4.45 -14.44
C SER A 83 -16.94 4.42 -13.50
N GLU A 84 -17.97 3.70 -13.90
CA GLU A 84 -19.16 3.49 -13.08
C GLU A 84 -18.80 2.72 -11.80
N VAL A 85 -19.53 3.01 -10.73
CA VAL A 85 -19.40 2.35 -9.43
C VAL A 85 -20.67 1.57 -9.15
N THR A 86 -20.62 0.26 -9.41
CA THR A 86 -21.68 -0.71 -9.13
C THR A 86 -21.14 -1.84 -8.26
N PRO A 87 -21.97 -2.67 -7.63
CA PRO A 87 -21.48 -3.82 -6.85
C PRO A 87 -20.69 -4.87 -7.67
N LEU A 88 -20.96 -4.96 -8.99
CA LEU A 88 -20.39 -5.97 -9.89
C LEU A 88 -19.64 -5.32 -11.05
N SER A 89 -18.39 -5.65 -11.24
CA SER A 89 -17.53 -5.05 -12.27
C SER A 89 -17.95 -5.37 -13.70
N ASP A 90 -18.56 -6.53 -13.93
CA ASP A 90 -19.07 -6.95 -15.24
C ASP A 90 -20.28 -6.16 -15.72
N GLN A 91 -20.96 -5.46 -14.80
CA GLN A 91 -22.08 -4.56 -15.07
C GLN A 91 -21.67 -3.10 -15.16
N ALA A 92 -20.48 -2.75 -14.67
CA ALA A 92 -19.99 -1.38 -14.63
C ALA A 92 -19.49 -0.93 -16.02
N GLN A 93 -19.74 0.33 -16.34
CA GLN A 93 -19.32 0.93 -17.61
C GLN A 93 -18.05 1.77 -17.43
N LEU A 94 -17.29 1.87 -18.49
CA LEU A 94 -16.12 2.72 -18.60
C LEU A 94 -16.50 3.99 -19.37
N PHE A 95 -16.57 5.13 -18.67
CA PHE A 95 -17.02 6.38 -19.27
C PHE A 95 -15.90 7.16 -19.96
N VAL A 96 -14.70 7.17 -19.35
CA VAL A 96 -13.50 7.86 -19.88
C VAL A 96 -12.28 6.95 -19.70
N PHE A 97 -11.59 6.64 -20.78
CA PHE A 97 -10.37 5.83 -20.72
C PHE A 97 -9.39 6.16 -21.86
N PRO A 98 -8.59 7.22 -21.71
CA PRO A 98 -7.69 7.70 -22.76
C PRO A 98 -6.73 6.68 -23.37
N PRO A 99 -6.23 5.64 -22.62
CA PRO A 99 -5.34 4.63 -23.22
C PRO A 99 -6.01 3.71 -24.24
N ALA A 100 -7.34 3.55 -24.17
CA ALA A 100 -8.10 2.69 -25.08
C ALA A 100 -9.55 3.19 -25.20
N ARG A 101 -9.72 4.27 -25.94
CA ARG A 101 -11.01 4.98 -26.14
C ARG A 101 -12.10 4.09 -26.73
N GLU A 102 -11.72 3.09 -27.51
CA GLU A 102 -12.64 2.11 -28.09
C GLU A 102 -13.34 1.24 -27.02
N ARG A 103 -12.84 1.25 -25.80
CA ARG A 103 -13.47 0.54 -24.66
C ARG A 103 -14.51 1.38 -23.93
N GLU A 104 -14.56 2.70 -24.19
CA GLU A 104 -15.54 3.59 -23.56
C GLU A 104 -16.98 3.21 -23.94
N GLY A 105 -17.88 3.25 -22.98
CA GLY A 105 -19.27 2.78 -23.09
C GLY A 105 -19.44 1.28 -22.99
N GLY A 106 -18.36 0.51 -22.98
CA GLY A 106 -18.35 -0.92 -22.77
C GLY A 106 -18.25 -1.32 -21.27
N SER A 107 -18.51 -2.59 -20.99
CA SER A 107 -18.30 -3.16 -19.66
C SER A 107 -16.84 -3.13 -19.27
N LEU A 108 -16.58 -2.85 -17.99
CA LEU A 108 -15.24 -2.96 -17.40
C LEU A 108 -14.70 -4.40 -17.43
N GLY A 109 -15.60 -5.40 -17.40
CA GLY A 109 -15.24 -6.80 -17.31
C GLY A 109 -14.73 -7.18 -15.92
N LEU A 110 -14.12 -8.34 -15.82
CA LEU A 110 -13.51 -8.81 -14.57
C LEU A 110 -12.17 -8.09 -14.38
N LEU A 111 -12.07 -7.29 -13.32
CA LEU A 111 -10.90 -6.48 -13.00
C LEU A 111 -10.08 -7.11 -11.87
N ILE A 112 -9.55 -8.29 -12.14
CA ILE A 112 -8.58 -8.97 -11.26
C ILE A 112 -7.20 -8.75 -11.86
N ASP A 113 -6.28 -8.25 -11.04
CA ASP A 113 -4.90 -8.05 -11.47
C ASP A 113 -4.08 -9.35 -11.50
N VAL A 114 -2.85 -9.29 -11.98
CA VAL A 114 -1.94 -10.46 -12.10
C VAL A 114 -1.60 -11.11 -10.75
N TYR A 115 -1.89 -10.45 -9.65
CA TYR A 115 -1.68 -10.95 -8.29
C TYR A 115 -2.98 -11.48 -7.64
N GLY A 116 -4.09 -11.45 -8.36
CA GLY A 116 -5.39 -11.91 -7.86
C GLY A 116 -6.17 -10.85 -7.07
N ASN A 117 -5.76 -9.57 -7.08
CA ASN A 117 -6.51 -8.49 -6.44
C ASN A 117 -7.70 -8.08 -7.29
N ASP A 118 -8.90 -8.15 -6.71
CA ASP A 118 -10.11 -7.54 -7.27
C ASP A 118 -10.10 -6.03 -6.92
N TYR A 119 -9.40 -5.25 -7.75
CA TYR A 119 -9.26 -3.82 -7.51
C TYR A 119 -10.53 -3.03 -7.80
N TYR A 120 -11.47 -3.59 -8.55
CA TYR A 120 -12.77 -2.96 -8.75
C TYR A 120 -13.63 -3.03 -7.49
N LYS A 121 -13.62 -4.17 -6.82
CA LYS A 121 -14.30 -4.33 -5.52
C LYS A 121 -13.77 -3.32 -4.51
N GLU A 122 -12.47 -3.10 -4.52
CA GLU A 122 -11.85 -2.08 -3.66
C GLU A 122 -12.24 -0.67 -4.09
N GLN A 123 -12.27 -0.37 -5.39
CA GLN A 123 -12.78 0.90 -5.91
C GLN A 123 -14.22 1.15 -5.46
N HIS A 124 -15.10 0.15 -5.61
CA HIS A 124 -16.48 0.24 -5.16
C HIS A 124 -16.57 0.51 -3.65
N ARG A 125 -15.81 -0.22 -2.84
CA ARG A 125 -15.79 -0.06 -1.38
C ARG A 125 -15.36 1.35 -0.97
N ILE A 126 -14.31 1.89 -1.58
CA ILE A 126 -13.81 3.24 -1.28
C ILE A 126 -14.78 4.30 -1.78
N ALA A 127 -15.21 4.22 -3.03
CA ALA A 127 -16.10 5.22 -3.60
C ALA A 127 -17.44 5.31 -2.87
N SER A 128 -18.04 4.15 -2.53
CA SER A 128 -19.35 4.09 -1.87
C SER A 128 -19.27 4.35 -0.36
N GLY A 129 -18.20 3.93 0.32
CA GLY A 129 -18.09 3.99 1.78
C GLY A 129 -17.36 5.23 2.31
N PHE A 130 -16.40 5.75 1.55
CA PHE A 130 -15.51 6.84 1.98
C PHE A 130 -15.57 8.06 1.05
N GLY A 131 -16.15 7.92 -0.13
CA GLY A 131 -16.23 8.98 -1.13
C GLY A 131 -14.97 9.19 -1.93
N GLU A 132 -13.79 8.97 -1.35
CA GLU A 132 -12.49 9.11 -2.00
C GLU A 132 -11.40 8.31 -1.28
N GLY A 133 -10.31 7.98 -1.97
CA GLY A 133 -9.17 7.28 -1.39
C GLY A 133 -8.23 6.67 -2.43
N PHE A 134 -7.20 5.98 -1.95
CA PHE A 134 -6.24 5.29 -2.80
C PHE A 134 -6.60 3.81 -2.96
N ILE A 135 -6.47 3.30 -4.19
CA ILE A 135 -6.48 1.88 -4.52
C ILE A 135 -5.13 1.47 -5.11
N TYR A 136 -4.74 0.21 -4.87
CA TYR A 136 -3.43 -0.32 -5.26
C TYR A 136 -3.63 -1.65 -5.98
N TYR A 137 -3.07 -1.75 -7.20
CA TYR A 137 -3.24 -2.92 -8.07
C TYR A 137 -2.14 -2.95 -9.13
N SER A 138 -2.01 -4.06 -9.83
CA SER A 138 -1.19 -4.13 -11.03
C SER A 138 -2.03 -3.80 -12.26
N PHE A 139 -1.50 -3.00 -13.16
CA PHE A 139 -2.21 -2.60 -14.37
C PHE A 139 -1.25 -2.42 -15.55
N LEU A 140 -1.76 -2.67 -16.75
CA LEU A 140 -1.01 -2.48 -17.98
C LEU A 140 -0.53 -1.02 -18.09
N ASN A 141 0.79 -0.82 -18.01
CA ASN A 141 1.39 0.49 -18.22
C ASN A 141 1.48 0.78 -19.73
N PRO A 142 0.76 1.79 -20.25
CA PRO A 142 0.75 2.08 -21.67
C PRO A 142 2.11 2.52 -22.21
N ALA A 143 3.02 2.99 -21.36
CA ALA A 143 4.36 3.40 -21.79
C ALA A 143 5.32 2.21 -21.96
N THR A 144 5.12 1.11 -21.24
CA THR A 144 6.01 -0.06 -21.29
C THR A 144 5.37 -1.31 -21.89
N GLY A 145 4.04 -1.33 -22.01
CA GLY A 145 3.27 -2.50 -22.44
C GLY A 145 3.30 -3.68 -21.46
N ARG A 146 3.62 -3.43 -20.18
CA ARG A 146 3.73 -4.46 -19.12
C ARG A 146 2.77 -4.14 -17.99
N ASP A 147 2.33 -5.18 -17.29
CA ASP A 147 1.64 -5.02 -16.02
C ASP A 147 2.64 -4.55 -14.96
N GLU A 148 2.34 -3.40 -14.38
CA GLU A 148 3.19 -2.76 -13.38
C GLU A 148 2.34 -2.32 -12.18
N PRO A 149 2.89 -2.35 -10.94
CA PRO A 149 2.19 -1.84 -9.77
C PRO A 149 1.79 -0.38 -9.95
N LYS A 150 0.50 -0.09 -9.72
CA LYS A 150 -0.11 1.22 -9.87
C LYS A 150 -0.86 1.59 -8.60
N ALA A 151 -0.67 2.79 -8.11
CA ALA A 151 -1.51 3.39 -7.09
C ALA A 151 -2.38 4.47 -7.74
N THR A 152 -3.67 4.42 -7.46
CA THR A 152 -4.66 5.33 -8.06
C THR A 152 -5.45 6.02 -6.97
N TYR A 153 -5.50 7.34 -6.99
CA TYR A 153 -6.47 8.07 -6.20
C TYR A 153 -7.77 8.17 -6.97
N ILE A 154 -8.87 7.87 -6.28
CA ILE A 154 -10.23 7.98 -6.82
C ILE A 154 -11.07 8.90 -5.96
N LYS A 155 -12.04 9.55 -6.59
CA LYS A 155 -13.08 10.35 -5.95
C LYS A 155 -14.44 10.01 -6.56
N SER A 156 -15.45 9.83 -5.70
CA SER A 156 -16.84 9.64 -6.14
C SER A 156 -17.34 10.86 -6.87
N ILE A 157 -18.06 10.63 -7.93
CA ILE A 157 -18.74 11.67 -8.72
C ILE A 157 -20.07 11.13 -9.23
N ASP A 158 -21.07 12.01 -9.32
CA ASP A 158 -22.23 11.72 -10.16
C ASP A 158 -21.84 11.99 -11.62
N TRP A 159 -21.89 10.98 -12.46
CA TRP A 159 -21.59 11.09 -13.87
C TRP A 159 -22.85 10.85 -14.70
N MET A 160 -23.51 11.93 -15.10
CA MET A 160 -24.77 11.88 -15.88
C MET A 160 -25.87 11.06 -15.20
N GLY A 161 -25.99 11.15 -13.88
CA GLY A 161 -26.95 10.39 -13.09
C GLY A 161 -26.50 8.98 -12.68
N ASN A 162 -25.26 8.59 -13.02
CA ASN A 162 -24.68 7.33 -12.58
C ASN A 162 -23.67 7.56 -11.46
N SER A 163 -23.68 6.70 -10.45
CA SER A 163 -22.60 6.67 -9.46
C SER A 163 -21.31 6.27 -10.16
N ALA A 164 -20.28 7.09 -10.06
CA ALA A 164 -19.01 6.86 -10.74
C ALA A 164 -17.81 7.24 -9.85
N ALA A 165 -16.64 6.83 -10.27
CA ALA A 165 -15.37 7.25 -9.71
C ALA A 165 -14.52 7.89 -10.81
N ILE A 166 -14.04 9.11 -10.53
CA ILE A 166 -13.00 9.77 -11.31
C ILE A 166 -11.66 9.54 -10.64
N GLY A 167 -10.60 9.26 -11.40
CA GLY A 167 -9.32 8.96 -10.80
C GLY A 167 -8.11 9.18 -11.69
N VAL A 168 -6.96 9.32 -11.02
CA VAL A 168 -5.62 9.38 -11.63
C VAL A 168 -4.70 8.42 -10.90
N GLY A 169 -3.91 7.67 -11.66
CA GLY A 169 -2.94 6.73 -11.09
C GLY A 169 -1.51 7.04 -11.48
N VAL A 170 -0.60 6.65 -10.59
CA VAL A 170 0.85 6.64 -10.83
C VAL A 170 1.37 5.22 -10.74
N TYR A 171 2.30 4.87 -11.63
CA TYR A 171 2.96 3.58 -11.58
C TYR A 171 4.10 3.59 -10.56
N ARG A 172 4.40 2.42 -10.00
CA ARG A 172 5.31 2.27 -8.87
C ARG A 172 6.66 2.96 -9.02
N ARG A 173 7.19 3.02 -10.25
CA ARG A 173 8.47 3.71 -10.53
C ARG A 173 8.44 5.20 -10.18
N ASP A 174 7.25 5.77 -10.15
CA ASP A 174 7.02 7.20 -9.93
C ASP A 174 6.61 7.51 -8.47
N LEU A 175 6.47 6.48 -7.61
CA LEU A 175 6.06 6.66 -6.22
C LEU A 175 7.25 6.97 -5.31
N PRO A 176 7.27 8.14 -4.64
CA PRO A 176 8.25 8.44 -3.60
C PRO A 176 8.15 7.43 -2.45
N GLY A 177 9.28 7.02 -1.91
CA GLY A 177 9.33 6.12 -0.75
C GLY A 177 9.10 4.65 -1.06
N THR A 178 8.87 4.26 -2.32
CA THR A 178 8.91 2.85 -2.71
C THR A 178 10.34 2.38 -2.92
N CYS A 179 10.60 1.13 -2.61
CA CYS A 179 11.88 0.52 -2.91
C CYS A 179 12.06 0.40 -4.44
N ARG A 180 12.96 1.22 -4.99
CA ARG A 180 13.20 1.32 -6.44
C ARG A 180 14.27 0.38 -6.96
N SER A 181 15.10 -0.20 -6.07
CA SER A 181 16.16 -1.10 -6.49
C SER A 181 15.59 -2.44 -6.92
N GLU A 182 15.59 -2.72 -8.23
CA GLU A 182 15.26 -4.03 -8.77
C GLU A 182 16.29 -5.11 -8.33
N GLU A 183 17.47 -4.68 -7.87
CA GLU A 183 18.50 -5.53 -7.33
C GLU A 183 18.13 -6.12 -5.97
N VAL A 184 17.26 -5.45 -5.19
CA VAL A 184 16.77 -5.96 -3.93
C VAL A 184 15.58 -6.89 -4.19
N ASN A 185 15.87 -8.17 -4.26
CA ASN A 185 14.87 -9.22 -4.52
C ASN A 185 15.22 -10.53 -3.81
N ALA A 186 14.25 -11.45 -3.74
CA ALA A 186 14.39 -12.71 -3.04
C ALA A 186 15.44 -13.64 -3.69
N ALA A 187 15.57 -13.63 -5.02
CA ALA A 187 16.53 -14.49 -5.70
C ALA A 187 17.98 -14.10 -5.38
N MET A 188 18.25 -12.78 -5.22
CA MET A 188 19.54 -12.29 -4.80
C MET A 188 19.85 -12.71 -3.35
N LEU A 189 18.87 -12.57 -2.46
CA LEU A 189 19.04 -13.00 -1.07
C LEU A 189 19.21 -14.53 -0.94
N ASP A 190 18.52 -15.30 -1.78
CA ASP A 190 18.64 -16.77 -1.82
C ASP A 190 20.00 -17.24 -2.32
N SER A 191 20.57 -16.53 -3.30
CA SER A 191 21.88 -16.87 -3.89
C SER A 191 23.08 -16.49 -3.01
N ASP A 192 22.96 -15.45 -2.18
CA ASP A 192 24.04 -14.96 -1.31
C ASP A 192 23.41 -14.39 -0.02
N PRO A 193 22.96 -15.27 0.89
CA PRO A 193 22.28 -14.88 2.12
C PRO A 193 23.23 -14.21 3.10
N SER A 194 22.84 -13.04 3.60
CA SER A 194 23.52 -12.33 4.67
C SER A 194 22.55 -11.47 5.47
N GLU A 195 22.91 -11.16 6.72
CA GLU A 195 22.11 -10.28 7.57
C GLU A 195 21.90 -8.90 6.94
N ALA A 196 22.92 -8.33 6.31
CA ALA A 196 22.82 -7.02 5.66
C ALA A 196 21.82 -7.03 4.50
N ARG A 197 21.87 -8.04 3.63
CA ARG A 197 20.93 -8.19 2.51
C ARG A 197 19.53 -8.51 2.97
N LEU A 198 19.40 -9.35 4.01
CA LEU A 198 18.09 -9.63 4.61
C LEU A 198 17.43 -8.35 5.17
N GLN A 199 18.21 -7.55 5.89
CA GLN A 199 17.76 -6.28 6.43
C GLN A 199 17.34 -5.30 5.31
N GLU A 200 18.13 -5.17 4.25
CA GLU A 200 17.79 -4.34 3.10
C GLU A 200 16.53 -4.84 2.40
N PHE A 201 16.40 -6.14 2.18
CA PHE A 201 15.23 -6.78 1.58
C PHE A 201 13.95 -6.51 2.35
N VAL A 202 13.95 -6.72 3.67
CA VAL A 202 12.77 -6.47 4.52
C VAL A 202 12.46 -4.98 4.61
N ARG A 203 13.46 -4.10 4.73
CA ARG A 203 13.26 -2.64 4.75
C ARG A 203 12.66 -2.15 3.44
N CYS A 204 13.08 -2.72 2.32
CA CYS A 204 12.53 -2.44 1.00
C CYS A 204 11.05 -2.84 0.91
N ALA A 205 10.70 -4.05 1.35
CA ALA A 205 9.32 -4.52 1.40
C ALA A 205 8.46 -3.73 2.41
N ALA A 206 9.07 -3.32 3.52
CA ALA A 206 8.42 -2.47 4.53
C ALA A 206 8.00 -1.11 3.96
N MET A 207 8.82 -0.49 3.12
CA MET A 207 8.46 0.75 2.42
C MET A 207 7.26 0.54 1.49
N ASP A 208 7.17 -0.60 0.81
CA ASP A 208 6.03 -0.95 -0.01
C ASP A 208 4.75 -1.10 0.83
N LEU A 209 4.86 -1.80 1.97
CA LEU A 209 3.72 -2.00 2.87
C LEU A 209 3.27 -0.68 3.51
N ASP A 210 4.19 0.17 3.93
CA ASP A 210 3.90 1.48 4.51
C ASP A 210 3.21 2.40 3.50
N SER A 211 3.68 2.43 2.26
CA SER A 211 3.14 3.30 1.21
C SER A 211 1.80 2.83 0.63
N ARG A 212 1.54 1.53 0.60
CA ARG A 212 0.37 0.90 -0.04
C ARG A 212 -0.59 0.24 0.95
N GLY A 213 -0.20 0.17 2.22
CA GLY A 213 -0.98 -0.45 3.27
C GLY A 213 -1.23 -1.95 3.05
N TYR A 214 -2.31 -2.46 3.62
CA TYR A 214 -2.70 -3.87 3.54
C TYR A 214 -2.82 -4.41 2.10
N PHE A 215 -3.10 -3.54 1.13
CA PHE A 215 -3.20 -3.93 -0.28
C PHE A 215 -1.86 -4.37 -0.88
N ALA A 216 -0.74 -4.01 -0.25
CA ALA A 216 0.57 -4.55 -0.63
C ALA A 216 0.69 -6.05 -0.32
N SER A 217 -0.07 -6.58 0.62
CA SER A 217 0.10 -7.93 1.15
C SER A 217 0.03 -9.01 0.08
N THR A 218 -0.93 -8.92 -0.85
CA THR A 218 -1.07 -9.89 -1.94
C THR A 218 0.14 -9.87 -2.88
N SER A 219 0.64 -8.68 -3.24
CA SER A 219 1.83 -8.59 -4.08
C SER A 219 3.10 -9.00 -3.32
N LEU A 220 3.23 -8.65 -2.05
CA LEU A 220 4.35 -9.07 -1.20
C LEU A 220 4.38 -10.59 -0.99
N ALA A 221 3.22 -11.23 -0.98
CA ALA A 221 3.12 -12.69 -0.86
C ALA A 221 3.41 -13.42 -2.19
N ASN A 222 3.01 -12.88 -3.34
CA ASN A 222 2.93 -13.63 -4.59
C ASN A 222 3.91 -13.16 -5.69
N ASP A 223 4.38 -11.91 -5.65
CA ASP A 223 5.31 -11.40 -6.64
C ASP A 223 6.66 -12.13 -6.54
N PRO A 224 7.18 -12.70 -7.65
CA PRO A 224 8.50 -13.36 -7.70
C PRO A 224 9.67 -12.50 -7.18
N ARG A 225 9.52 -11.19 -7.16
CA ARG A 225 10.50 -10.31 -6.52
C ARG A 225 10.68 -10.65 -5.04
N TRP A 226 9.60 -11.02 -4.36
CA TRP A 226 9.56 -11.20 -2.92
C TRP A 226 9.62 -12.65 -2.45
N ARG A 227 9.74 -13.59 -3.38
CA ARG A 227 9.86 -15.02 -3.04
C ARG A 227 10.80 -15.75 -4.01
N SER A 228 11.70 -16.58 -3.45
CA SER A 228 12.60 -17.46 -4.20
C SER A 228 13.03 -18.60 -3.27
N GLY A 229 12.90 -19.83 -3.73
CA GLY A 229 13.29 -20.99 -2.93
C GLY A 229 12.68 -20.99 -1.53
N SER A 230 13.52 -20.86 -0.51
CA SER A 230 13.12 -20.76 0.90
C SER A 230 12.91 -19.33 1.39
N ILE A 231 13.19 -18.32 0.58
CA ILE A 231 13.03 -16.91 0.91
C ILE A 231 11.61 -16.47 0.58
N TYR A 232 10.94 -15.89 1.56
CA TYR A 232 9.60 -15.31 1.43
C TYR A 232 9.37 -14.24 2.49
N LEU A 233 8.46 -13.30 2.19
CA LEU A 233 7.95 -12.33 3.16
C LEU A 233 6.74 -12.88 3.91
N PHE A 234 6.57 -12.41 5.13
CA PHE A 234 5.37 -12.61 5.93
C PHE A 234 4.99 -11.32 6.66
N GLY A 235 3.72 -11.20 7.01
CA GLY A 235 3.21 -10.06 7.79
C GLY A 235 2.40 -10.54 8.99
N LEU A 236 2.63 -9.90 10.15
CA LEU A 236 1.91 -10.15 11.40
C LEU A 236 1.16 -8.90 11.83
N ASP A 237 -0.05 -9.08 12.31
CA ASP A 237 -0.79 -8.02 12.98
C ASP A 237 -0.28 -7.79 14.42
N THR A 238 -0.88 -6.85 15.14
CA THR A 238 -0.52 -6.50 16.52
C THR A 238 -0.81 -7.60 17.54
N TYR A 239 -1.55 -8.63 17.15
CA TYR A 239 -1.88 -9.78 18.00
C TYR A 239 -1.01 -10.99 17.68
N GLY A 240 -0.15 -10.88 16.64
CA GLY A 240 0.70 -11.99 16.20
C GLY A 240 0.07 -12.89 15.16
N TYR A 241 -1.11 -12.55 14.64
CA TYR A 241 -1.73 -13.31 13.56
C TYR A 241 -1.10 -12.98 12.22
N THR A 242 -0.80 -14.01 11.44
CA THR A 242 -0.29 -13.87 10.09
C THR A 242 -1.40 -13.38 9.16
N PHE A 243 -1.26 -12.18 8.60
CA PHE A 243 -2.22 -11.65 7.64
C PHE A 243 -1.79 -11.84 6.18
N PHE A 244 -0.48 -12.06 5.91
CA PHE A 244 0.00 -12.57 4.64
C PHE A 244 1.26 -13.41 4.81
N SER A 245 1.47 -14.35 3.89
CA SER A 245 2.70 -15.14 3.81
C SER A 245 2.97 -15.52 2.37
N GLY A 246 4.21 -15.33 1.91
CA GLY A 246 4.72 -15.83 0.63
C GLY A 246 5.25 -17.26 0.72
N SER A 247 5.11 -17.93 1.87
CA SER A 247 5.49 -19.34 2.02
C SER A 247 4.65 -20.22 1.07
N PRO A 248 5.26 -21.21 0.40
CA PRO A 248 4.50 -22.17 -0.39
C PRO A 248 3.58 -23.08 0.45
N ALA A 249 3.75 -23.09 1.78
CA ALA A 249 2.82 -23.74 2.70
C ALA A 249 1.76 -22.72 3.13
N ASP A 250 0.64 -22.64 2.42
CA ASP A 250 -0.46 -21.67 2.60
C ASP A 250 -1.19 -21.75 3.96
N SER A 251 -0.80 -22.65 4.84
CA SER A 251 -1.50 -22.96 6.11
C SER A 251 -1.33 -21.91 7.21
N TRP A 252 -0.58 -20.84 6.99
CA TRP A 252 -0.21 -19.87 8.05
C TRP A 252 -1.09 -18.63 8.13
N ILE A 253 -1.87 -18.32 7.06
CA ILE A 253 -2.73 -17.13 7.05
C ILE A 253 -3.85 -17.29 8.06
N GLY A 254 -3.98 -16.32 8.98
CA GLY A 254 -4.95 -16.38 10.07
C GLY A 254 -4.55 -17.26 11.25
N SER A 255 -3.36 -17.89 11.23
CA SER A 255 -2.82 -18.60 12.38
C SER A 255 -2.00 -17.66 13.26
N GLU A 256 -2.15 -17.81 14.57
CA GLU A 256 -1.24 -17.21 15.53
C GLU A 256 0.15 -17.84 15.34
N LEU A 257 1.21 -17.03 15.43
CA LEU A 257 2.57 -17.55 15.49
C LEU A 257 2.68 -18.37 16.78
N SER A 258 2.42 -19.68 16.64
CA SER A 258 2.34 -20.57 17.79
C SER A 258 3.73 -20.86 18.37
N SER A 259 3.73 -21.23 19.64
CA SER A 259 4.89 -21.72 20.40
C SER A 259 5.55 -23.00 19.86
N ASP A 260 5.08 -23.53 18.72
CA ASP A 260 5.56 -24.77 18.11
C ASP A 260 6.90 -24.63 17.36
N TYR A 261 7.50 -23.43 17.42
CA TYR A 261 8.85 -23.25 16.91
C TYR A 261 9.86 -23.89 17.88
N ALA A 262 10.48 -24.96 17.45
CA ALA A 262 11.55 -25.63 18.22
C ALA A 262 12.65 -24.62 18.59
N GLY A 263 12.81 -24.36 19.87
CA GLY A 263 13.81 -23.41 20.37
C GLY A 263 13.28 -22.30 21.26
N GLY A 264 12.01 -22.36 21.70
CA GLY A 264 11.46 -21.42 22.69
C GLY A 264 11.20 -20.01 22.19
N PHE A 265 11.07 -19.86 20.87
CA PHE A 265 10.71 -18.60 20.25
C PHE A 265 9.19 -18.46 20.29
N GLU A 266 8.70 -17.69 21.22
CA GLU A 266 7.29 -17.34 21.30
C GLU A 266 7.01 -16.15 20.37
N GLY A 267 5.95 -16.23 19.56
CA GLY A 267 5.54 -15.15 18.67
C GLY A 267 5.35 -13.80 19.38
N ARG A 268 5.03 -13.82 20.67
CA ARG A 268 4.99 -12.61 21.52
C ARG A 268 6.33 -11.91 21.61
N ASN A 269 7.44 -12.65 21.70
CA ASN A 269 8.77 -12.04 21.79
C ASN A 269 9.12 -11.24 20.51
N VAL A 270 8.61 -11.65 19.35
CA VAL A 270 8.80 -10.89 18.08
C VAL A 270 8.12 -9.53 18.17
N LEU A 271 6.88 -9.52 18.63
CA LEU A 271 6.09 -8.29 18.76
C LEU A 271 6.72 -7.35 19.79
N GLU A 272 7.09 -7.88 20.97
CA GLU A 272 7.69 -7.10 22.05
C GLU A 272 9.03 -6.50 21.64
N VAL A 273 9.90 -7.27 20.99
CA VAL A 273 11.20 -6.78 20.51
C VAL A 273 11.02 -5.76 19.37
N ALA A 274 10.13 -6.02 18.44
CA ALA A 274 9.86 -5.09 17.36
C ALA A 274 9.16 -3.81 17.87
N ASP A 275 8.35 -3.89 18.92
CA ASP A 275 7.76 -2.73 19.57
C ASP A 275 8.82 -1.87 20.29
N ALA A 276 9.77 -2.51 20.95
CA ALA A 276 10.82 -1.82 21.69
C ALA A 276 11.87 -1.16 20.78
N PHE A 277 12.24 -1.81 19.67
CA PHE A 277 13.36 -1.40 18.83
C PHE A 277 12.96 -0.97 17.41
N GLY A 278 11.69 -1.13 17.04
CA GLY A 278 11.19 -0.86 15.69
C GLY A 278 11.59 -1.89 14.62
N GLU A 279 12.67 -2.64 14.88
CA GLU A 279 13.16 -3.72 14.01
C GLU A 279 14.11 -4.63 14.80
N SER A 280 14.25 -5.91 14.40
CA SER A 280 15.18 -6.83 15.04
C SER A 280 15.53 -8.05 14.19
N PHE A 281 16.70 -8.62 14.46
CA PHE A 281 17.05 -9.98 14.03
C PHE A 281 16.59 -11.01 15.04
N LEU A 282 16.17 -12.18 14.53
CA LEU A 282 15.67 -13.30 15.28
C LEU A 282 16.35 -14.58 14.77
N TYR A 283 16.75 -15.45 15.68
CA TYR A 283 17.47 -16.69 15.37
C TYR A 283 16.72 -17.84 16.02
N TYR A 284 16.16 -18.74 15.19
CA TYR A 284 15.35 -19.86 15.69
C TYR A 284 15.38 -21.05 14.73
N TRP A 285 14.89 -22.20 15.18
CA TRP A 285 14.70 -23.35 14.32
C TRP A 285 13.33 -23.25 13.64
N ASN A 286 13.30 -23.49 12.34
CA ASN A 286 12.05 -23.53 11.59
C ASN A 286 12.13 -24.59 10.48
N ARG A 287 10.97 -25.10 10.07
CA ARG A 287 10.88 -26.04 8.97
C ARG A 287 11.11 -25.29 7.65
N ASN A 288 12.17 -25.66 6.95
CA ASN A 288 12.46 -25.06 5.64
C ASN A 288 11.41 -25.54 4.62
N PRO A 289 10.64 -24.64 3.99
CA PRO A 289 9.59 -25.03 3.07
C PRO A 289 10.10 -25.67 1.77
N ALA A 290 11.35 -25.41 1.40
CA ALA A 290 11.96 -25.98 0.20
C ALA A 290 12.44 -27.43 0.42
N THR A 291 12.87 -27.77 1.64
CA THR A 291 13.44 -29.12 1.95
C THR A 291 12.56 -29.94 2.87
N GLY A 292 11.64 -29.31 3.60
CA GLY A 292 10.82 -29.93 4.64
C GLY A 292 11.61 -30.28 5.92
N GLN A 293 12.88 -29.90 6.03
CA GLN A 293 13.73 -30.20 7.17
C GLN A 293 13.74 -29.06 8.19
N TRP A 294 13.96 -29.39 9.45
CA TRP A 294 14.22 -28.41 10.50
C TRP A 294 15.63 -27.83 10.31
N GLN A 295 15.72 -26.51 10.17
CA GLN A 295 16.97 -25.79 9.98
C GLN A 295 17.00 -24.52 10.82
N ARG A 296 18.18 -24.05 11.17
CA ARG A 296 18.33 -22.73 11.79
C ARG A 296 17.94 -21.66 10.80
N LYS A 297 17.06 -20.74 11.22
CA LYS A 297 16.60 -19.62 10.42
C LYS A 297 17.06 -18.30 11.04
N VAL A 298 17.63 -17.44 10.22
CA VAL A 298 17.88 -16.05 10.55
C VAL A 298 16.74 -15.24 9.94
N THR A 299 16.00 -14.52 10.78
CA THR A 299 14.86 -13.70 10.37
C THR A 299 15.10 -12.26 10.78
N PHE A 300 14.79 -11.33 9.90
CA PHE A 300 14.70 -9.92 10.23
C PHE A 300 13.25 -9.48 10.17
N VAL A 301 12.82 -8.72 11.17
CA VAL A 301 11.49 -8.15 11.26
C VAL A 301 11.56 -6.64 11.40
N LYS A 302 10.59 -5.94 10.82
CA LYS A 302 10.45 -4.49 10.92
C LYS A 302 9.02 -4.12 11.20
N ARG A 303 8.83 -3.23 12.17
CA ARG A 303 7.55 -2.60 12.43
C ARG A 303 7.27 -1.52 11.39
N VAL A 304 6.07 -1.51 10.87
CA VAL A 304 5.53 -0.47 9.98
C VAL A 304 4.14 -0.08 10.43
N THR A 305 3.68 1.07 9.99
CA THR A 305 2.30 1.50 10.24
C THR A 305 1.53 1.42 8.92
N SER A 306 0.61 0.48 8.84
CA SER A 306 -0.23 0.30 7.66
C SER A 306 -1.62 0.86 7.96
N PHE A 307 -2.02 1.96 7.30
CA PHE A 307 -3.26 2.69 7.56
C PHE A 307 -3.51 3.04 9.04
N GLY A 308 -2.48 3.48 9.74
CA GLY A 308 -2.56 3.81 11.16
C GLY A 308 -2.55 2.61 12.11
N VAL A 309 -2.51 1.38 11.57
CA VAL A 309 -2.38 0.14 12.37
C VAL A 309 -0.94 -0.33 12.35
N PRO A 310 -0.29 -0.51 13.51
CA PRO A 310 1.04 -1.09 13.56
C PRO A 310 0.97 -2.57 13.17
N VAL A 311 1.88 -2.97 12.29
CA VAL A 311 2.05 -4.36 11.83
C VAL A 311 3.55 -4.68 11.73
N LEU A 312 3.89 -5.95 11.68
CA LEU A 312 5.24 -6.41 11.41
C LEU A 312 5.34 -7.01 10.01
N ILE A 313 6.43 -6.74 9.35
CA ILE A 313 6.85 -7.43 8.13
C ILE A 313 8.19 -8.10 8.37
N GLY A 314 8.37 -9.32 7.90
CA GLY A 314 9.61 -10.06 8.08
C GLY A 314 9.92 -10.99 6.92
N ALA A 315 11.18 -11.38 6.84
CA ALA A 315 11.69 -12.47 6.00
C ALA A 315 12.85 -13.16 6.72
N GLY A 316 13.24 -14.32 6.21
CA GLY A 316 14.40 -15.00 6.74
C GLY A 316 14.99 -15.98 5.74
N TYR A 317 16.26 -16.28 5.92
CA TYR A 317 16.97 -17.33 5.21
C TYR A 317 17.39 -18.46 6.17
N TYR A 318 17.61 -19.64 5.62
CA TYR A 318 18.02 -20.82 6.38
C TYR A 318 19.52 -21.01 6.26
N LEU A 319 20.13 -21.33 7.41
CA LEU A 319 21.54 -21.67 7.46
C LEU A 319 21.71 -23.14 7.02
N GLU A 320 22.76 -23.41 6.26
CA GLU A 320 23.17 -24.79 6.03
C GLU A 320 23.48 -25.44 7.39
N SER A 321 22.67 -26.37 7.79
CA SER A 321 22.92 -27.07 9.06
C SER A 321 23.46 -28.45 8.82
N SER A 322 24.64 -28.71 9.36
CA SER A 322 24.92 -30.03 9.90
C SER A 322 24.12 -30.16 11.20
N GLN A 323 22.88 -30.63 11.14
CA GLN A 323 22.18 -31.01 12.38
C GLN A 323 22.86 -32.22 12.96
N PRO A 324 23.22 -32.19 14.24
CA PRO A 324 23.30 -33.43 15.01
C PRO A 324 21.86 -33.99 15.08
N ASP A 325 21.71 -35.28 14.81
CA ASP A 325 20.42 -36.01 14.80
C ASP A 325 19.63 -35.99 16.13
N GLU A 326 19.98 -35.11 17.05
CA GLU A 326 19.54 -35.15 18.45
C GLU A 326 18.59 -34.04 18.92
N VAL A 327 18.22 -33.08 18.03
CA VAL A 327 17.28 -32.02 18.42
C VAL A 327 16.07 -31.97 17.48
N ALA A 328 15.42 -33.12 17.29
CA ALA A 328 14.01 -33.10 16.95
C ALA A 328 13.26 -32.77 18.25
N PRO A 329 12.41 -31.71 18.32
CA PRO A 329 11.54 -31.54 19.46
C PRO A 329 10.74 -32.81 19.63
N ALA A 330 10.69 -33.33 20.83
CA ALA A 330 9.84 -34.48 21.16
C ALA A 330 8.45 -34.16 20.61
N ALA A 331 7.94 -35.04 19.74
CA ALA A 331 6.61 -34.89 19.15
C ALA A 331 5.65 -34.75 20.35
N GLY A 332 5.14 -33.52 20.54
CA GLY A 332 4.19 -33.22 21.59
C GLY A 332 3.00 -34.12 21.41
N SER A 333 2.75 -34.90 22.45
CA SER A 333 1.54 -35.71 22.62
C SER A 333 0.30 -34.86 22.29
N GLN A 334 -0.53 -35.41 21.44
CA GLN A 334 -1.85 -34.96 21.00
C GLN A 334 -2.74 -34.43 22.11
#